data_e28b21b01ad7fe421b202579d04e398a
#
_entry.id   e28b21b01ad7fe421b202579d04e398a
#
_cell.length_a   1.000
_cell.length_b   1.000
_cell.length_c   1.000
_cell.angle_alpha   90.00
_cell.angle_beta   90.00
_cell.angle_gamma   90.00
#
_symmetry.space_group_name_H-M   'P 1'
#
loop_
_entity.id
_entity.type
_entity.pdbx_description
1 polymer ?
#
loop_
_entity_poly.entity_id
_entity_poly.type
_entity_poly.pdbx_seq_one_letter_code
_entity_poly.pdbx_strand_id
1 'polypeptide(L)'
;MSEKTVVFEDGNAYEKMTGVWSQIVGKEFIEWLNTAGGLSWVDIGCGTGAFTAQVAELCSPSHLLGIEPSEAQIGFARKRSMAHQVTFQTGDATALACESSSFDVATMALVLYFLPDPALGVNEMKRVVKPGGIIATYDWDVPGGGLPHEWLHKELRKRGIEYPLPPTAEVSRMDELEKLWDEAGLRSIECKQFRATRTFTNFKELWDISMKAPAFSGVFDDLAPEVISDIRLTVESELTKSSSGSVSIHAHANAIEGII
;
A
#
# COMPACT_ATOMS: atom_id res chain seq x y z
N MET A 1 -12.18 6.60 -23.72
CA MET A 1 -11.97 7.36 -22.46
C MET A 1 -10.63 6.91 -21.95
N SER A 2 -9.69 7.81 -21.68
CA SER A 2 -8.36 7.45 -21.15
C SER A 2 -8.55 7.00 -19.71
N GLU A 3 -8.19 5.75 -19.38
CA GLU A 3 -8.12 5.29 -18.00
C GLU A 3 -7.13 6.19 -17.25
N LYS A 4 -7.62 6.92 -16.26
CA LYS A 4 -6.76 7.70 -15.36
C LYS A 4 -6.03 6.71 -14.45
N THR A 5 -4.76 6.44 -14.75
CA THR A 5 -3.91 5.54 -13.95
C THR A 5 -3.17 6.37 -12.90
N VAL A 6 -3.03 5.84 -11.70
CA VAL A 6 -2.21 6.49 -10.64
C VAL A 6 -0.75 6.46 -11.06
N VAL A 7 -0.11 7.63 -11.21
CA VAL A 7 1.30 7.76 -11.61
C VAL A 7 2.13 8.19 -10.40
N PHE A 8 3.15 7.41 -10.06
CA PHE A 8 4.01 7.60 -8.89
C PHE A 8 5.38 8.18 -9.29
N GLU A 9 5.43 9.38 -9.86
CA GLU A 9 6.70 10.01 -10.29
C GLU A 9 7.37 10.88 -9.21
N ASP A 10 6.63 11.44 -8.26
CA ASP A 10 7.18 12.26 -7.17
C ASP A 10 7.24 11.48 -5.84
N GLY A 11 8.40 10.86 -5.58
CA GLY A 11 8.64 10.09 -4.35
C GLY A 11 8.53 10.92 -3.05
N ASN A 12 8.82 12.24 -3.08
CA ASN A 12 8.72 13.10 -1.89
C ASN A 12 7.27 13.44 -1.54
N ALA A 13 6.42 13.70 -2.53
CA ALA A 13 4.99 13.93 -2.32
C ALA A 13 4.30 12.64 -1.85
N TYR A 14 4.69 11.50 -2.43
CA TYR A 14 4.23 10.17 -2.03
C TYR A 14 4.55 9.88 -0.55
N GLU A 15 5.77 10.12 -0.10
CA GLU A 15 6.18 9.83 1.28
C GLU A 15 5.43 10.67 2.33
N LYS A 16 5.20 11.95 2.06
CA LYS A 16 4.48 12.84 3.00
C LYS A 16 3.02 12.49 3.18
N MET A 17 2.43 11.85 2.21
CA MET A 17 1.02 11.47 2.20
C MET A 17 0.83 9.98 2.47
N THR A 18 1.08 9.15 1.45
CA THR A 18 0.83 7.71 1.46
C THR A 18 1.87 7.00 2.34
N GLY A 19 3.12 7.46 2.34
CA GLY A 19 4.20 6.89 3.12
C GLY A 19 3.95 6.88 4.63
N VAL A 20 3.36 7.95 5.19
CA VAL A 20 3.05 8.00 6.63
C VAL A 20 1.99 6.95 6.99
N TRP A 21 0.96 6.79 6.17
CA TRP A 21 -0.09 5.81 6.39
C TRP A 21 0.42 4.37 6.27
N SER A 22 1.20 4.10 5.21
CA SER A 22 1.79 2.77 5.00
C SER A 22 2.80 2.39 6.09
N GLN A 23 3.53 3.36 6.65
CA GLN A 23 4.45 3.10 7.76
C GLN A 23 3.72 2.68 9.04
N ILE A 24 2.54 3.25 9.34
CA ILE A 24 1.76 2.85 10.52
C ILE A 24 1.33 1.39 10.38
N VAL A 25 0.68 1.05 9.26
CA VAL A 25 0.19 -0.32 9.02
C VAL A 25 1.35 -1.30 8.83
N GLY A 26 2.39 -0.90 8.09
CA GLY A 26 3.55 -1.76 7.81
C GLY A 26 4.25 -2.23 9.08
N LYS A 27 4.39 -1.35 10.09
CA LYS A 27 4.95 -1.74 11.39
C LYS A 27 4.07 -2.79 12.10
N GLU A 28 2.77 -2.54 12.21
CA GLU A 28 1.84 -3.49 12.85
C GLU A 28 1.76 -4.82 12.09
N PHE A 29 1.87 -4.78 10.75
CA PHE A 29 1.91 -5.97 9.90
C PHE A 29 3.16 -6.80 10.16
N ILE A 30 4.36 -6.20 10.22
CA ILE A 30 5.61 -6.88 10.54
C ILE A 30 5.55 -7.50 11.95
N GLU A 31 5.04 -6.77 12.93
CA GLU A 31 4.86 -7.27 14.29
C GLU A 31 3.89 -8.46 14.35
N TRP A 32 2.85 -8.46 13.51
CA TRP A 32 1.90 -9.57 13.41
C TRP A 32 2.50 -10.81 12.76
N LEU A 33 3.28 -10.68 11.69
CA LEU A 33 4.00 -11.78 11.05
C LEU A 33 4.94 -12.50 12.03
N ASN A 34 5.43 -11.79 13.04
CA ASN A 34 6.22 -12.32 14.16
C ASN A 34 7.32 -13.31 13.74
N THR A 35 8.04 -13.00 12.68
CA THR A 35 9.06 -13.86 12.11
C THR A 35 10.33 -13.86 12.95
N ALA A 36 11.11 -14.97 12.88
CA ALA A 36 12.44 -15.01 13.46
C ALA A 36 13.40 -14.06 12.74
N GLY A 37 14.44 -13.59 13.45
CA GLY A 37 15.54 -12.85 12.81
C GLY A 37 16.42 -13.77 11.94
N GLY A 38 17.18 -13.16 11.04
CA GLY A 38 18.13 -13.87 10.18
C GLY A 38 17.54 -14.55 8.95
N LEU A 39 16.25 -14.35 8.66
CA LEU A 39 15.58 -14.89 7.47
C LEU A 39 15.95 -14.11 6.21
N SER A 40 15.85 -14.75 5.04
CA SER A 40 15.94 -14.08 3.73
C SER A 40 14.57 -13.61 3.29
N TRP A 41 14.47 -12.34 2.92
CA TRP A 41 13.22 -11.67 2.56
C TRP A 41 13.24 -11.12 1.13
N VAL A 42 12.09 -11.14 0.49
CA VAL A 42 11.81 -10.35 -0.71
C VAL A 42 10.58 -9.47 -0.49
N ASP A 43 10.74 -8.16 -0.73
CA ASP A 43 9.69 -7.14 -0.70
C ASP A 43 9.34 -6.78 -2.15
N ILE A 44 8.20 -7.26 -2.63
CA ILE A 44 7.76 -7.17 -4.02
C ILE A 44 6.85 -5.95 -4.17
N GLY A 45 7.19 -5.05 -5.10
CA GLY A 45 6.58 -3.73 -5.21
C GLY A 45 7.07 -2.77 -4.11
N CYS A 46 8.38 -2.81 -3.82
CA CYS A 46 8.97 -2.08 -2.70
C CYS A 46 8.88 -0.54 -2.82
N GLY A 47 8.52 -0.03 -3.98
CA GLY A 47 8.39 1.40 -4.23
C GLY A 47 9.64 2.20 -3.86
N THR A 48 9.46 3.24 -3.07
CA THR A 48 10.56 4.06 -2.52
C THR A 48 11.33 3.36 -1.39
N GLY A 49 11.04 2.10 -1.06
CA GLY A 49 11.72 1.31 -0.03
C GLY A 49 11.28 1.64 1.40
N ALA A 50 10.09 2.23 1.60
CA ALA A 50 9.64 2.61 2.94
C ALA A 50 9.32 1.40 3.82
N PHE A 51 8.59 0.42 3.29
CA PHE A 51 8.30 -0.85 3.98
C PHE A 51 9.56 -1.72 4.09
N THR A 52 10.36 -1.80 3.02
CA THR A 52 11.67 -2.49 3.02
C THR A 52 12.56 -2.00 4.17
N ALA A 53 12.57 -0.68 4.45
CA ALA A 53 13.33 -0.11 5.56
C ALA A 53 12.83 -0.62 6.92
N GLN A 54 11.52 -0.74 7.11
CA GLN A 54 10.93 -1.29 8.34
C GLN A 54 11.30 -2.77 8.51
N VAL A 55 11.27 -3.57 7.43
CA VAL A 55 11.72 -4.97 7.47
C VAL A 55 13.20 -5.05 7.89
N ALA A 56 14.06 -4.23 7.30
CA ALA A 56 15.49 -4.20 7.66
C ALA A 56 15.72 -3.87 9.14
N GLU A 57 14.97 -2.91 9.68
CA GLU A 57 15.09 -2.45 11.07
C GLU A 57 14.49 -3.45 12.07
N LEU A 58 13.29 -3.97 11.79
CA LEU A 58 12.51 -4.74 12.76
C LEU A 58 12.77 -6.24 12.70
N CYS A 59 13.11 -6.79 11.53
CA CYS A 59 13.28 -8.24 11.34
C CYS A 59 14.76 -8.68 11.34
N SER A 60 15.72 -7.76 11.22
CA SER A 60 17.16 -8.10 11.11
C SER A 60 17.42 -9.23 10.10
N PRO A 61 17.00 -9.09 8.83
CA PRO A 61 17.11 -10.17 7.83
C PRO A 61 18.58 -10.46 7.48
N SER A 62 18.88 -11.74 7.12
CA SER A 62 20.21 -12.11 6.62
C SER A 62 20.42 -11.63 5.18
N HIS A 63 19.35 -11.53 4.41
CA HIS A 63 19.28 -11.00 3.06
C HIS A 63 17.93 -10.34 2.85
N LEU A 64 17.92 -9.15 2.22
CA LEU A 64 16.70 -8.43 1.88
C LEU A 64 16.80 -7.90 0.46
N LEU A 65 15.84 -8.31 -0.38
CA LEU A 65 15.70 -7.89 -1.75
C LEU A 65 14.43 -7.06 -1.91
N GLY A 66 14.53 -5.83 -2.41
CA GLY A 66 13.40 -5.03 -2.84
C GLY A 66 13.27 -5.06 -4.37
N ILE A 67 12.07 -5.36 -4.87
CA ILE A 67 11.76 -5.40 -6.31
C ILE A 67 10.66 -4.38 -6.62
N GLU A 68 10.85 -3.57 -7.66
CA GLU A 68 9.91 -2.52 -8.06
C GLU A 68 10.04 -2.26 -9.57
N PRO A 69 8.95 -2.16 -10.34
CA PRO A 69 9.04 -1.90 -11.79
C PRO A 69 9.56 -0.50 -12.14
N SER A 70 9.39 0.50 -11.27
CA SER A 70 9.80 1.88 -11.52
C SER A 70 11.27 2.14 -11.16
N GLU A 71 12.12 2.37 -12.15
CA GLU A 71 13.51 2.81 -11.95
C GLU A 71 13.61 4.10 -11.13
N ALA A 72 12.66 5.01 -11.27
CA ALA A 72 12.63 6.25 -10.51
C ALA A 72 12.46 5.96 -9.01
N GLN A 73 11.53 5.08 -8.64
CA GLN A 73 11.32 4.67 -7.25
C GLN A 73 12.51 3.89 -6.70
N ILE A 74 13.10 2.97 -7.46
CA ILE A 74 14.35 2.29 -7.09
C ILE A 74 15.47 3.29 -6.84
N GLY A 75 15.58 4.35 -7.65
CA GLY A 75 16.52 5.43 -7.44
C GLY A 75 16.34 6.17 -6.10
N PHE A 76 15.11 6.29 -5.60
CA PHE A 76 14.82 6.80 -4.25
C PHE A 76 15.17 5.78 -3.17
N ALA A 77 14.78 4.52 -3.34
CA ALA A 77 15.04 3.46 -2.39
C ALA A 77 16.54 3.30 -2.10
N ARG A 78 17.37 3.35 -3.14
CA ARG A 78 18.84 3.29 -3.04
C ARG A 78 19.48 4.46 -2.30
N LYS A 79 18.77 5.58 -2.10
CA LYS A 79 19.27 6.74 -1.32
C LYS A 79 18.92 6.68 0.16
N ARG A 80 18.15 5.70 0.62
CA ARG A 80 17.83 5.53 2.04
C ARG A 80 19.07 5.11 2.84
N SER A 81 19.13 5.50 4.11
CA SER A 81 20.26 5.23 5.00
C SER A 81 20.59 3.74 5.15
N MET A 82 19.58 2.86 5.03
CA MET A 82 19.72 1.40 5.14
C MET A 82 20.00 0.70 3.81
N ALA A 83 20.13 1.43 2.69
CA ALA A 83 20.31 0.84 1.36
C ALA A 83 21.55 -0.04 1.22
N HIS A 84 22.58 0.15 2.07
CA HIS A 84 23.77 -0.71 2.11
C HIS A 84 23.50 -2.13 2.62
N GLN A 85 22.35 -2.37 3.27
CA GLN A 85 21.93 -3.67 3.81
C GLN A 85 20.88 -4.34 2.92
N VAL A 86 20.42 -3.68 1.86
CA VAL A 86 19.35 -4.13 0.98
C VAL A 86 19.80 -4.11 -0.47
N THR A 87 19.47 -5.15 -1.19
CA THR A 87 19.58 -5.14 -2.67
C THR A 87 18.28 -4.62 -3.27
N PHE A 88 18.35 -3.65 -4.18
CA PHE A 88 17.21 -3.15 -4.92
C PHE A 88 17.38 -3.42 -6.41
N GLN A 89 16.37 -4.02 -7.03
CA GLN A 89 16.36 -4.31 -8.46
C GLN A 89 15.02 -3.97 -9.11
N THR A 90 15.07 -3.62 -10.39
CA THR A 90 13.86 -3.46 -11.20
C THR A 90 13.30 -4.82 -11.57
N GLY A 91 11.98 -4.99 -11.48
CA GLY A 91 11.32 -6.26 -11.83
C GLY A 91 9.81 -6.18 -11.79
N ASP A 92 9.18 -7.17 -12.41
CA ASP A 92 7.73 -7.34 -12.49
C ASP A 92 7.29 -8.37 -11.43
N ALA A 93 6.30 -8.01 -10.61
CA ALA A 93 5.73 -8.86 -9.57
C ALA A 93 5.08 -10.15 -10.12
N THR A 94 4.66 -10.13 -11.40
CA THR A 94 4.05 -11.28 -12.08
C THR A 94 5.05 -12.19 -12.79
N ALA A 95 6.34 -11.80 -12.82
CA ALA A 95 7.41 -12.54 -13.48
C ALA A 95 8.77 -12.22 -12.82
N LEU A 96 8.96 -12.66 -11.57
CA LEU A 96 10.15 -12.35 -10.78
C LEU A 96 11.41 -13.02 -11.35
N ALA A 97 12.46 -12.23 -11.60
CA ALA A 97 13.78 -12.71 -12.00
C ALA A 97 14.57 -13.29 -10.80
N CYS A 98 13.89 -14.16 -10.02
CA CYS A 98 14.44 -14.83 -8.84
C CYS A 98 14.34 -16.35 -9.03
N GLU A 99 15.30 -17.08 -8.47
CA GLU A 99 15.25 -18.54 -8.44
C GLU A 99 14.11 -19.04 -7.52
N SER A 100 13.55 -20.20 -7.83
CA SER A 100 12.56 -20.85 -6.98
C SER A 100 13.15 -21.18 -5.61
N SER A 101 12.35 -21.11 -4.56
CA SER A 101 12.72 -21.51 -3.19
C SER A 101 13.99 -20.81 -2.66
N SER A 102 14.18 -19.53 -2.95
CA SER A 102 15.36 -18.76 -2.54
C SER A 102 15.15 -17.88 -1.30
N PHE A 103 13.90 -17.58 -0.96
CA PHE A 103 13.56 -16.75 0.20
C PHE A 103 12.81 -17.53 1.28
N ASP A 104 12.88 -17.04 2.52
CA ASP A 104 12.09 -17.56 3.63
C ASP A 104 10.76 -16.82 3.76
N VAL A 105 10.73 -15.52 3.37
CA VAL A 105 9.54 -14.68 3.42
C VAL A 105 9.42 -13.85 2.16
N ALA A 106 8.22 -13.78 1.58
CA ALA A 106 7.88 -12.82 0.52
C ALA A 106 6.69 -11.95 0.95
N THR A 107 6.80 -10.65 0.70
CA THR A 107 5.74 -9.69 1.01
C THR A 107 5.37 -8.83 -0.17
N MET A 108 4.09 -8.44 -0.24
CA MET A 108 3.54 -7.37 -1.08
C MET A 108 2.81 -6.37 -0.17
N ALA A 109 3.38 -5.18 0.01
CA ALA A 109 2.85 -4.15 0.89
C ALA A 109 2.15 -3.05 0.09
N LEU A 110 0.81 -3.05 0.02
CA LEU A 110 -0.02 -2.16 -0.79
C LEU A 110 0.23 -2.31 -2.31
N VAL A 111 0.34 -3.55 -2.79
CA VAL A 111 0.76 -3.85 -4.16
C VAL A 111 -0.25 -4.73 -4.90
N LEU A 112 -0.82 -5.73 -4.23
CA LEU A 112 -1.56 -6.81 -4.88
C LEU A 112 -2.73 -6.28 -5.73
N TYR A 113 -3.44 -5.27 -5.26
CA TYR A 113 -4.56 -4.64 -5.98
C TYR A 113 -4.12 -3.80 -7.21
N PHE A 114 -2.82 -3.57 -7.40
CA PHE A 114 -2.30 -2.93 -8.62
C PHE A 114 -1.94 -3.93 -9.71
N LEU A 115 -1.85 -5.21 -9.40
CA LEU A 115 -1.54 -6.24 -10.38
C LEU A 115 -2.74 -6.47 -11.30
N PRO A 116 -2.53 -6.53 -12.63
CA PRO A 116 -3.60 -6.88 -13.56
C PRO A 116 -4.19 -8.29 -13.31
N ASP A 117 -3.34 -9.19 -12.82
CA ASP A 117 -3.70 -10.53 -12.38
C ASP A 117 -3.05 -10.83 -11.02
N PRO A 118 -3.78 -10.64 -9.90
CA PRO A 118 -3.27 -10.91 -8.56
C PRO A 118 -2.83 -12.36 -8.34
N ALA A 119 -3.46 -13.34 -9.01
CA ALA A 119 -3.13 -14.75 -8.88
C ALA A 119 -1.72 -15.06 -9.42
N LEU A 120 -1.30 -14.39 -10.49
CA LEU A 120 0.09 -14.50 -10.99
C LEU A 120 1.08 -14.00 -9.95
N GLY A 121 0.79 -12.86 -9.31
CA GLY A 121 1.65 -12.32 -8.24
C GLY A 121 1.78 -13.29 -7.06
N VAL A 122 0.68 -13.84 -6.57
CA VAL A 122 0.69 -14.83 -5.47
C VAL A 122 1.44 -16.10 -5.87
N ASN A 123 1.27 -16.58 -7.12
CA ASN A 123 2.01 -17.73 -7.62
C ASN A 123 3.52 -17.48 -7.70
N GLU A 124 3.95 -16.26 -8.05
CA GLU A 124 5.36 -15.89 -8.04
C GLU A 124 5.91 -15.79 -6.61
N MET A 125 5.17 -15.19 -5.66
CA MET A 125 5.53 -15.23 -4.24
C MET A 125 5.74 -16.68 -3.77
N LYS A 126 4.78 -17.56 -4.08
CA LYS A 126 4.85 -18.98 -3.75
C LYS A 126 6.06 -19.67 -4.40
N ARG A 127 6.36 -19.37 -5.65
CA ARG A 127 7.49 -19.97 -6.39
C ARG A 127 8.84 -19.62 -5.76
N VAL A 128 9.03 -18.35 -5.38
CA VAL A 128 10.33 -17.86 -4.89
C VAL A 128 10.57 -18.19 -3.41
N VAL A 129 9.52 -18.54 -2.65
CA VAL A 129 9.63 -18.88 -1.24
C VAL A 129 9.88 -20.38 -1.06
N LYS A 130 10.71 -20.72 -0.10
CA LYS A 130 11.06 -22.09 0.28
C LYS A 130 9.84 -22.83 0.86
N PRO A 131 9.76 -24.19 0.72
CA PRO A 131 8.78 -24.97 1.46
C PRO A 131 8.85 -24.68 2.97
N GLY A 132 7.71 -24.38 3.58
CA GLY A 132 7.60 -23.97 4.98
C GLY A 132 7.85 -22.47 5.22
N GLY A 133 8.16 -21.70 4.21
CA GLY A 133 8.27 -20.24 4.29
C GLY A 133 6.93 -19.53 4.19
N ILE A 134 6.92 -18.22 4.41
CA ILE A 134 5.74 -17.38 4.56
C ILE A 134 5.57 -16.49 3.33
N ILE A 135 4.35 -16.41 2.81
CA ILE A 135 3.95 -15.31 1.92
C ILE A 135 2.86 -14.48 2.58
N ALA A 136 2.94 -13.17 2.46
CA ALA A 136 2.00 -12.27 3.10
C ALA A 136 1.80 -10.97 2.32
N THR A 137 0.59 -10.40 2.42
CA THR A 137 0.25 -9.11 1.85
C THR A 137 -0.63 -8.30 2.79
N TYR A 138 -0.64 -6.98 2.61
CA TYR A 138 -1.72 -6.14 3.09
C TYR A 138 -2.05 -5.07 2.06
N ASP A 139 -3.33 -4.78 1.91
CA ASP A 139 -3.85 -3.73 1.05
C ASP A 139 -4.94 -2.94 1.75
N TRP A 140 -5.10 -1.64 1.41
CA TRP A 140 -6.24 -0.87 1.90
C TRP A 140 -7.54 -1.54 1.45
N ASP A 141 -8.49 -1.73 2.36
CA ASP A 141 -9.81 -2.28 2.04
C ASP A 141 -10.61 -1.27 1.19
N VAL A 142 -10.35 -1.26 -0.13
CA VAL A 142 -10.93 -0.28 -1.04
C VAL A 142 -12.46 -0.39 -1.09
N PRO A 143 -13.05 -1.58 -1.29
CA PRO A 143 -14.51 -1.73 -1.31
C PRO A 143 -15.15 -1.47 0.04
N GLY A 144 -14.45 -1.77 1.15
CA GLY A 144 -14.92 -1.54 2.52
C GLY A 144 -14.74 -0.10 3.01
N GLY A 145 -14.21 0.81 2.17
CA GLY A 145 -13.99 2.21 2.53
C GLY A 145 -12.76 2.43 3.42
N GLY A 146 -11.75 1.56 3.31
CA GLY A 146 -10.52 1.60 4.10
C GLY A 146 -9.46 2.60 3.64
N LEU A 147 -9.66 3.25 2.50
CA LEU A 147 -8.69 4.21 1.98
C LEU A 147 -8.48 5.42 2.90
N PRO A 148 -7.24 5.92 3.07
CA PRO A 148 -6.95 7.13 3.82
C PRO A 148 -7.71 8.40 3.37
N HIS A 149 -8.17 8.40 2.13
CA HIS A 149 -8.91 9.51 1.52
C HIS A 149 -10.40 9.20 1.31
N GLU A 150 -10.94 8.19 1.94
CA GLU A 150 -12.34 7.77 1.77
C GLU A 150 -13.32 8.91 2.04
N TRP A 151 -13.03 9.79 2.98
CA TRP A 151 -13.81 11.01 3.27
C TRP A 151 -14.00 11.91 2.04
N LEU A 152 -13.02 11.98 1.15
CA LEU A 152 -13.09 12.76 -0.10
C LEU A 152 -13.67 11.92 -1.24
N HIS A 153 -13.24 10.65 -1.37
CA HIS A 153 -13.78 9.74 -2.37
C HIS A 153 -15.30 9.60 -2.28
N LYS A 154 -15.83 9.54 -1.05
CA LYS A 154 -17.29 9.49 -0.80
C LYS A 154 -18.01 10.70 -1.41
N GLU A 155 -17.46 11.90 -1.28
CA GLU A 155 -18.06 13.11 -1.85
C GLU A 155 -17.91 13.16 -3.36
N LEU A 156 -16.76 12.75 -3.90
CA LEU A 156 -16.57 12.67 -5.37
C LEU A 156 -17.58 11.70 -5.99
N ARG A 157 -17.79 10.52 -5.39
CA ARG A 157 -18.80 9.54 -5.84
C ARG A 157 -20.22 10.10 -5.82
N LYS A 158 -20.63 10.83 -4.77
CA LYS A 158 -21.94 11.47 -4.69
C LYS A 158 -22.18 12.45 -5.86
N ARG A 159 -21.12 13.05 -6.37
CA ARG A 159 -21.17 14.02 -7.48
C ARG A 159 -20.95 13.41 -8.86
N GLY A 160 -20.69 12.10 -8.94
CA GLY A 160 -20.36 11.43 -10.20
C GLY A 160 -19.01 11.85 -10.78
N ILE A 161 -18.09 12.33 -9.93
CA ILE A 161 -16.73 12.71 -10.34
C ILE A 161 -15.85 11.47 -10.27
N GLU A 162 -15.28 11.08 -11.41
CA GLU A 162 -14.39 9.94 -11.52
C GLU A 162 -13.00 10.25 -10.91
N TYR A 163 -12.42 9.27 -10.24
CA TYR A 163 -11.07 9.32 -9.70
C TYR A 163 -10.41 7.93 -9.86
N PRO A 164 -9.06 7.89 -9.95
CA PRO A 164 -8.36 6.63 -10.15
C PRO A 164 -8.46 5.73 -8.91
N LEU A 165 -8.75 4.45 -9.13
CA LEU A 165 -8.66 3.38 -8.14
C LEU A 165 -7.68 2.31 -8.65
N PRO A 166 -7.15 1.46 -7.77
CA PRO A 166 -6.40 0.28 -8.20
C PRO A 166 -7.23 -0.59 -9.14
N PRO A 167 -6.64 -1.14 -10.21
CA PRO A 167 -7.39 -1.86 -11.25
C PRO A 167 -8.12 -3.11 -10.75
N THR A 168 -7.58 -3.78 -9.73
CA THR A 168 -8.16 -4.97 -9.12
C THR A 168 -8.54 -4.71 -7.66
N ALA A 169 -9.12 -3.54 -7.37
CA ALA A 169 -9.48 -3.09 -6.02
C ALA A 169 -10.27 -4.13 -5.20
N GLU A 170 -11.12 -4.93 -5.85
CA GLU A 170 -11.93 -5.97 -5.20
C GLU A 170 -11.07 -7.01 -4.47
N VAL A 171 -9.84 -7.30 -4.94
CA VAL A 171 -8.96 -8.27 -4.28
C VAL A 171 -8.55 -7.85 -2.85
N SER A 172 -8.68 -6.56 -2.52
CA SER A 172 -8.39 -6.05 -1.18
C SER A 172 -9.46 -6.38 -0.12
N ARG A 173 -10.57 -7.00 -0.52
CA ARG A 173 -11.55 -7.54 0.43
C ARG A 173 -10.98 -8.77 1.12
N MET A 174 -11.32 -8.94 2.39
CA MET A 174 -10.82 -10.07 3.18
C MET A 174 -11.21 -11.43 2.57
N ASP A 175 -12.47 -11.57 2.17
CA ASP A 175 -12.98 -12.80 1.55
C ASP A 175 -12.31 -13.13 0.20
N GLU A 176 -11.96 -12.14 -0.60
CA GLU A 176 -11.24 -12.35 -1.86
C GLU A 176 -9.76 -12.69 -1.61
N LEU A 177 -9.12 -12.08 -0.61
CA LEU A 177 -7.77 -12.46 -0.18
C LEU A 177 -7.74 -13.91 0.32
N GLU A 178 -8.67 -14.31 1.20
CA GLU A 178 -8.77 -15.68 1.71
C GLU A 178 -8.94 -16.67 0.57
N LYS A 179 -9.85 -16.40 -0.34
CA LYS A 179 -10.08 -17.23 -1.54
C LYS A 179 -8.81 -17.36 -2.40
N LEU A 180 -8.11 -16.26 -2.64
CA LEU A 180 -6.89 -16.25 -3.46
C LEU A 180 -5.77 -17.09 -2.83
N TRP A 181 -5.61 -17.03 -1.50
CA TRP A 181 -4.63 -17.83 -0.75
C TRP A 181 -5.00 -19.33 -0.73
N ASP A 182 -6.28 -19.65 -0.57
CA ASP A 182 -6.79 -21.00 -0.61
C ASP A 182 -6.62 -21.64 -2.00
N GLU A 183 -7.00 -20.92 -3.07
CA GLU A 183 -6.82 -21.34 -4.46
C GLU A 183 -5.33 -21.53 -4.82
N ALA A 184 -4.43 -20.76 -4.24
CA ALA A 184 -2.99 -20.95 -4.37
C ALA A 184 -2.47 -22.19 -3.60
N GLY A 185 -3.31 -22.83 -2.77
CA GLY A 185 -2.98 -24.03 -2.01
C GLY A 185 -2.02 -23.77 -0.84
N LEU A 186 -2.13 -22.61 -0.22
CA LEU A 186 -1.38 -22.25 0.99
C LEU A 186 -2.00 -22.90 2.23
N ARG A 187 -1.20 -23.04 3.27
CA ARG A 187 -1.61 -23.66 4.55
C ARG A 187 -1.52 -22.64 5.68
N SER A 188 -2.18 -22.92 6.79
CA SER A 188 -2.16 -22.04 7.98
C SER A 188 -2.44 -20.59 7.62
N ILE A 189 -3.50 -20.39 6.83
CA ILE A 189 -3.90 -19.05 6.40
C ILE A 189 -4.43 -18.28 7.61
N GLU A 190 -3.86 -17.11 7.85
CA GLU A 190 -4.30 -16.19 8.89
C GLU A 190 -4.62 -14.83 8.26
N CYS A 191 -5.71 -14.21 8.74
CA CYS A 191 -6.18 -12.92 8.27
C CYS A 191 -6.27 -11.92 9.41
N LYS A 192 -6.00 -10.64 9.11
CA LYS A 192 -6.13 -9.56 10.08
C LYS A 192 -6.49 -8.24 9.39
N GLN A 193 -7.33 -7.44 10.05
CA GLN A 193 -7.56 -6.07 9.64
C GLN A 193 -6.77 -5.13 10.56
N PHE A 194 -5.94 -4.28 9.98
CA PHE A 194 -5.22 -3.21 10.67
C PHE A 194 -5.94 -1.89 10.52
N ARG A 195 -5.89 -1.07 11.57
CA ARG A 195 -6.52 0.26 11.57
C ARG A 195 -5.47 1.33 11.82
N ALA A 196 -5.39 2.29 10.92
CA ALA A 196 -4.51 3.44 11.05
C ALA A 196 -5.32 4.70 11.36
N THR A 197 -4.78 5.55 12.19
CA THR A 197 -5.36 6.87 12.48
C THR A 197 -4.28 7.93 12.34
N ARG A 198 -4.60 8.99 11.61
CA ARG A 198 -3.75 10.18 11.51
C ARG A 198 -4.54 11.42 11.89
N THR A 199 -3.95 12.22 12.79
CA THR A 199 -4.55 13.48 13.23
C THR A 199 -3.84 14.66 12.58
N PHE A 200 -4.61 15.56 12.02
CA PHE A 200 -4.15 16.81 11.41
C PHE A 200 -4.51 17.96 12.34
N THR A 201 -3.69 19.01 12.35
CA THR A 201 -3.90 20.17 13.23
C THR A 201 -5.20 20.90 12.95
N ASN A 202 -5.64 20.87 11.68
CA ASN A 202 -6.91 21.44 11.23
C ASN A 202 -7.29 20.88 9.84
N PHE A 203 -8.50 21.19 9.38
CA PHE A 203 -8.97 20.77 8.06
C PHE A 203 -8.13 21.33 6.90
N LYS A 204 -7.60 22.55 7.05
CA LYS A 204 -6.78 23.16 5.99
C LYS A 204 -5.52 22.32 5.74
N GLU A 205 -4.85 21.85 6.79
CA GLU A 205 -3.68 20.98 6.66
C GLU A 205 -4.06 19.66 5.97
N LEU A 206 -5.14 19.01 6.39
CA LEU A 206 -5.66 17.80 5.76
C LEU A 206 -5.90 18.01 4.27
N TRP A 207 -6.61 19.08 3.90
CA TRP A 207 -6.94 19.41 2.52
C TRP A 207 -5.69 19.64 1.68
N ASP A 208 -4.81 20.55 2.13
CA ASP A 208 -3.60 20.94 1.40
C ASP A 208 -2.65 19.76 1.14
N ILE A 209 -2.57 18.82 2.09
CA ILE A 209 -1.79 17.62 1.95
C ILE A 209 -2.49 16.65 0.97
N SER A 210 -3.80 16.46 1.11
CA SER A 210 -4.56 15.53 0.25
C SER A 210 -4.57 15.95 -1.22
N MET A 211 -4.65 17.24 -1.51
CA MET A 211 -4.61 17.76 -2.89
C MET A 211 -3.28 17.50 -3.61
N LYS A 212 -2.23 17.17 -2.88
CA LYS A 212 -0.92 16.79 -3.44
C LYS A 212 -0.74 15.29 -3.61
N ALA A 213 -1.72 14.50 -3.18
CA ALA A 213 -1.64 13.05 -3.30
C ALA A 213 -1.76 12.60 -4.77
N PRO A 214 -0.94 11.64 -5.23
CA PRO A 214 -1.03 11.09 -6.58
C PRO A 214 -2.43 10.59 -6.94
N ALA A 215 -3.19 10.09 -5.97
CA ALA A 215 -4.57 9.64 -6.13
C ALA A 215 -5.54 10.74 -6.62
N PHE A 216 -5.18 12.01 -6.46
CA PHE A 216 -6.00 13.15 -6.90
C PHE A 216 -5.36 13.95 -8.03
N SER A 217 -4.21 13.52 -8.56
CA SER A 217 -3.60 14.13 -9.73
C SER A 217 -4.59 14.13 -10.90
N GLY A 218 -4.85 15.32 -11.47
CA GLY A 218 -5.77 15.49 -12.58
C GLY A 218 -7.27 15.33 -12.26
N VAL A 219 -7.65 14.99 -11.03
CA VAL A 219 -9.09 14.82 -10.66
C VAL A 219 -9.80 16.15 -10.64
N PHE A 220 -9.11 17.19 -10.20
CA PHE A 220 -9.67 18.54 -10.03
C PHE A 220 -9.37 19.49 -11.19
N ASP A 221 -8.52 19.12 -12.14
CA ASP A 221 -8.02 20.01 -13.20
C ASP A 221 -9.13 20.53 -14.12
N ASP A 222 -10.13 19.69 -14.39
CA ASP A 222 -11.27 20.02 -15.27
C ASP A 222 -12.49 20.58 -14.52
N LEU A 223 -12.38 20.77 -13.19
CA LEU A 223 -13.49 21.24 -12.37
C LEU A 223 -13.44 22.78 -12.22
N ALA A 224 -14.61 23.41 -12.28
CA ALA A 224 -14.73 24.84 -12.00
C ALA A 224 -14.33 25.14 -10.54
N PRO A 225 -13.65 26.27 -10.25
CA PRO A 225 -13.22 26.64 -8.90
C PRO A 225 -14.35 26.64 -7.85
N GLU A 226 -15.57 27.00 -8.28
CA GLU A 226 -16.77 27.01 -7.44
C GLU A 226 -17.15 25.59 -7.00
N VAL A 227 -17.01 24.58 -7.90
CA VAL A 227 -17.27 23.17 -7.61
C VAL A 227 -16.24 22.65 -6.60
N ILE A 228 -14.96 22.97 -6.80
CA ILE A 228 -13.89 22.58 -5.86
C ILE A 228 -14.13 23.21 -4.49
N SER A 229 -14.51 24.49 -4.45
CA SER A 229 -14.84 25.20 -3.21
C SER A 229 -16.02 24.56 -2.49
N ASP A 230 -17.06 24.19 -3.22
CA ASP A 230 -18.25 23.55 -2.67
C ASP A 230 -17.95 22.12 -2.12
N ILE A 231 -17.16 21.33 -2.85
CA ILE A 231 -16.65 20.03 -2.36
C ILE A 231 -15.90 20.23 -1.04
N ARG A 232 -14.97 21.19 -1.01
CA ARG A 232 -14.17 21.48 0.19
C ARG A 232 -15.04 21.84 1.39
N LEU A 233 -16.01 22.73 1.23
CA LEU A 233 -16.92 23.13 2.30
C LEU A 233 -17.80 21.98 2.78
N THR A 234 -18.29 21.16 1.85
CA THR A 234 -19.12 20.00 2.17
C THR A 234 -18.34 19.01 3.02
N VAL A 235 -17.15 18.55 2.57
CA VAL A 235 -16.35 17.59 3.33
C VAL A 235 -15.85 18.17 4.66
N GLU A 236 -15.54 19.47 4.71
CA GLU A 236 -15.17 20.14 5.95
C GLU A 236 -16.30 20.11 6.99
N SER A 237 -17.54 20.25 6.54
CA SER A 237 -18.71 20.21 7.42
C SER A 237 -19.07 18.81 7.91
N GLU A 238 -18.76 17.77 7.14
CA GLU A 238 -19.03 16.37 7.49
C GLU A 238 -17.98 15.78 8.45
N LEU A 239 -16.76 16.34 8.49
CA LEU A 239 -15.69 15.82 9.33
C LEU A 239 -15.81 16.32 10.77
N THR A 240 -15.72 15.37 11.72
CA THR A 240 -15.71 15.69 13.15
C THR A 240 -14.42 16.38 13.53
N LYS A 241 -14.54 17.55 14.16
CA LYS A 241 -13.41 18.32 14.71
C LYS A 241 -13.38 18.18 16.22
N SER A 242 -12.16 18.09 16.78
CA SER A 242 -11.97 18.18 18.22
C SER A 242 -12.23 19.61 18.73
N SER A 243 -12.26 19.78 20.05
CA SER A 243 -12.37 21.12 20.67
C SER A 243 -11.21 22.06 20.30
N SER A 244 -10.05 21.52 19.92
CA SER A 244 -8.89 22.29 19.41
C SER A 244 -8.94 22.56 17.92
N GLY A 245 -9.95 22.04 17.19
CA GLY A 245 -10.08 22.16 15.74
C GLY A 245 -9.31 21.10 14.93
N SER A 246 -8.65 20.15 15.59
CA SER A 246 -7.95 19.05 14.91
C SER A 246 -8.92 18.05 14.29
N VAL A 247 -8.50 17.41 13.21
CA VAL A 247 -9.27 16.42 12.45
C VAL A 247 -8.53 15.10 12.44
N SER A 248 -9.19 14.01 12.86
CA SER A 248 -8.66 12.66 12.79
C SER A 248 -9.27 11.90 11.63
N ILE A 249 -8.43 11.31 10.80
CA ILE A 249 -8.84 10.44 9.69
C ILE A 249 -8.47 9.01 10.06
N HIS A 250 -9.36 8.09 9.76
CA HIS A 250 -9.18 6.66 9.98
C HIS A 250 -9.11 5.95 8.63
N ALA A 251 -8.21 4.97 8.56
CA ALA A 251 -8.08 4.06 7.43
C ALA A 251 -7.97 2.63 7.95
N HIS A 252 -8.26 1.64 7.11
CA HIS A 252 -8.03 0.25 7.48
C HIS A 252 -7.56 -0.57 6.28
N ALA A 253 -6.69 -1.52 6.57
CA ALA A 253 -6.11 -2.43 5.59
C ALA A 253 -6.41 -3.87 5.99
N ASN A 254 -6.73 -4.70 5.02
CA ASN A 254 -6.84 -6.14 5.18
C ASN A 254 -5.49 -6.78 4.87
N ALA A 255 -5.10 -7.72 5.70
CA ALA A 255 -3.85 -8.46 5.58
C ALA A 255 -4.11 -9.95 5.65
N ILE A 256 -3.25 -10.70 4.98
CA ILE A 256 -3.28 -12.15 4.96
C ILE A 256 -1.86 -12.70 4.91
N GLU A 257 -1.63 -13.81 5.61
CA GLU A 257 -0.43 -14.63 5.48
C GLU A 257 -0.78 -16.09 5.24
N GLY A 258 0.20 -16.84 4.75
CA GLY A 258 0.07 -18.30 4.57
C GLY A 258 1.42 -18.95 4.39
N ILE A 259 1.47 -20.23 4.68
CA ILE A 259 2.69 -21.06 4.62
C ILE A 259 2.67 -21.91 3.35
N ILE A 260 3.84 -21.99 2.66
CA ILE A 260 4.05 -22.82 1.47
C ILE A 260 3.99 -24.33 1.84
#